data_6c5936662d43918b883b6c0ae591637c
#
_entry.id   6c5936662d43918b883b6c0ae591637c
#
_cell.length_a   1.000
_cell.length_b   1.000
_cell.length_c   1.000
_cell.angle_alpha   90.00
_cell.angle_beta   90.00
_cell.angle_gamma   90.00
#
_symmetry.space_group_name_H-M   'P 1'
#
loop_
_entity.id
_entity.type
_entity.pdbx_description
1 polymer ?
#
loop_
_entity_poly.entity_id
_entity_poly.type
_entity_poly.pdbx_seq_one_letter_code
_entity_poly.pdbx_strand_id
1 'polypeptide(L)'
;MTKIQNVKLALLIAVTASFLVTSMTGGAQNEDKNMVMEAGSICEGYAGQTPRDIDSKTGTNPVVFELAPPASDMNLCNIHFHKNAEHKAEAFSIYAGDGKDGYDSGYQCGISENLTAAELAAPAGDICKGLETGDTIEVHWVHTSCDVAPGPGLGSCLSDACANPDLRVETQVFTLVNDSNALDFNDLSYSNNQVNGFHQAKALPENTGLPVEFMGSTTGPSYSEQICSPLQVTWSVRPQCAKLDINTIGKWCESNVFEEDHAHGVRALVTDERLLSPIE
;
A
#
# COMPACT_ATOMS: atom_id res chain seq x y z
N MET A 1 -59.63 -1.40 43.97
CA MET A 1 -59.46 -0.70 45.26
C MET A 1 -58.33 0.30 45.10
N THR A 2 -58.62 1.57 44.72
CA THR A 2 -58.80 2.71 45.61
C THR A 2 -57.52 3.02 46.38
N LYS A 3 -56.85 4.16 46.32
CA LYS A 3 -57.16 5.61 46.30
C LYS A 3 -55.84 6.36 46.01
N ILE A 4 -55.72 7.34 45.14
CA ILE A 4 -56.03 8.76 45.19
C ILE A 4 -55.18 9.58 46.20
N GLN A 5 -54.53 10.63 45.59
CA GLN A 5 -54.35 12.02 46.08
C GLN A 5 -53.22 12.23 47.11
N ASN A 6 -52.48 13.31 47.13
CA ASN A 6 -52.70 14.71 46.75
C ASN A 6 -51.38 15.49 46.58
N VAL A 7 -51.38 16.39 45.67
CA VAL A 7 -50.81 17.72 45.49
C VAL A 7 -50.56 18.49 46.78
N LYS A 8 -49.40 19.16 46.87
CA LYS A 8 -49.31 20.55 47.37
C LYS A 8 -48.16 21.34 46.77
N LEU A 9 -48.52 22.38 46.16
CA LEU A 9 -47.82 23.54 45.67
C LEU A 9 -47.44 24.46 46.82
N ALA A 10 -46.22 24.99 46.87
CA ALA A 10 -45.95 26.21 47.60
C ALA A 10 -44.78 26.98 46.96
N LEU A 11 -45.06 28.22 46.80
CA LEU A 11 -44.42 29.30 46.08
C LEU A 11 -43.51 30.15 46.97
N LEU A 12 -42.60 30.92 46.31
CA LEU A 12 -41.87 32.13 46.73
C LEU A 12 -40.69 31.93 47.69
N ILE A 13 -39.57 32.66 47.55
CA ILE A 13 -39.31 34.10 47.34
C ILE A 13 -37.82 34.26 46.89
N ALA A 14 -37.60 35.22 46.03
CA ALA A 14 -36.28 35.69 45.56
C ALA A 14 -35.55 36.48 46.64
N VAL A 15 -34.21 36.29 46.69
CA VAL A 15 -33.30 37.32 47.22
C VAL A 15 -32.05 37.37 46.34
N THR A 16 -31.88 38.52 45.71
CA THR A 16 -30.69 38.94 44.97
C THR A 16 -29.57 39.29 45.93
N ALA A 17 -28.40 38.68 45.69
CA ALA A 17 -27.14 39.21 46.18
C ALA A 17 -26.06 39.12 45.09
N SER A 18 -25.76 40.27 44.50
CA SER A 18 -24.62 40.45 43.60
C SER A 18 -23.32 40.33 44.35
N PHE A 19 -22.52 39.34 44.01
CA PHE A 19 -21.08 39.37 44.31
C PHE A 19 -20.31 39.31 43.01
N LEU A 20 -19.67 40.45 42.68
CA LEU A 20 -18.60 40.46 41.68
C LEU A 20 -17.40 39.70 42.27
N VAL A 21 -17.08 38.57 41.66
CA VAL A 21 -15.78 37.93 41.83
C VAL A 21 -15.15 37.88 40.42
N THR A 22 -14.18 38.76 40.23
CA THR A 22 -13.24 38.68 39.11
C THR A 22 -12.31 37.50 39.34
N SER A 23 -12.58 36.37 38.72
CA SER A 23 -11.59 35.29 38.64
C SER A 23 -10.97 35.33 37.23
N MET A 24 -9.70 35.71 37.18
CA MET A 24 -8.85 35.45 36.02
C MET A 24 -8.64 33.93 35.90
N THR A 25 -9.37 33.31 35.01
CA THR A 25 -9.04 31.96 34.55
C THR A 25 -8.35 32.11 33.21
N GLY A 26 -7.04 31.92 33.20
CA GLY A 26 -6.28 31.67 32.01
C GLY A 26 -6.79 30.37 31.39
N GLY A 27 -7.71 30.46 30.46
CA GLY A 27 -8.09 29.37 29.58
C GLY A 27 -6.97 29.15 28.57
N ALA A 28 -6.27 28.03 28.67
CA ALA A 28 -5.53 27.49 27.57
C ALA A 28 -6.54 27.21 26.45
N GLN A 29 -6.60 28.05 25.46
CA GLN A 29 -7.30 27.76 24.22
C GLN A 29 -6.51 26.65 23.54
N ASN A 30 -7.02 25.42 23.59
CA ASN A 30 -6.73 24.43 22.58
C ASN A 30 -7.23 25.02 21.25
N GLU A 31 -6.32 25.62 20.51
CA GLU A 31 -6.53 25.85 19.10
C GLU A 31 -6.51 24.48 18.42
N ASP A 32 -7.68 23.84 18.33
CA ASP A 32 -7.94 22.89 17.26
C ASP A 32 -7.75 23.67 15.96
N LYS A 33 -6.52 23.66 15.45
CA LYS A 33 -6.26 24.04 14.07
C LYS A 33 -6.94 23.01 13.20
N ASN A 34 -8.22 23.22 12.90
CA ASN A 34 -8.82 22.72 11.68
C ASN A 34 -7.95 23.29 10.54
N MET A 35 -6.95 22.51 10.10
CA MET A 35 -6.26 22.80 8.85
C MET A 35 -7.29 22.62 7.74
N VAL A 36 -7.96 23.71 7.40
CA VAL A 36 -8.68 23.80 6.12
C VAL A 36 -7.59 23.73 5.06
N MET A 37 -7.36 22.54 4.49
CA MET A 37 -6.49 22.37 3.34
C MET A 37 -7.06 23.23 2.20
N GLU A 38 -6.32 24.21 1.75
CA GLU A 38 -6.67 24.94 0.52
C GLU A 38 -6.71 23.92 -0.63
N ALA A 39 -7.72 24.01 -1.50
CA ALA A 39 -7.82 23.18 -2.69
C ALA A 39 -6.57 23.35 -3.54
N GLY A 40 -5.75 22.29 -3.63
CA GLY A 40 -4.45 22.30 -4.33
C GLY A 40 -3.21 22.30 -3.42
N SER A 41 -3.35 22.32 -2.08
CA SER A 41 -2.21 22.12 -1.17
C SER A 41 -1.83 20.63 -1.12
N ILE A 42 -0.54 20.34 -1.22
CA ILE A 42 -0.02 18.98 -0.96
C ILE A 42 0.05 18.73 0.54
N CYS A 43 0.08 17.46 0.93
CA CYS A 43 0.38 17.08 2.30
C CYS A 43 1.87 17.27 2.59
N GLU A 44 2.23 17.91 3.69
CA GLU A 44 3.61 18.16 4.10
C GLU A 44 3.88 17.55 5.49
N GLY A 45 5.17 17.34 5.80
CA GLY A 45 5.60 16.86 7.12
C GLY A 45 5.63 15.34 7.27
N TYR A 46 5.31 14.58 6.22
CA TYR A 46 5.44 13.13 6.14
C TYR A 46 6.72 12.75 5.39
N ALA A 47 7.19 11.52 5.56
CA ALA A 47 8.27 10.97 4.76
C ALA A 47 7.86 10.79 3.28
N GLY A 48 8.81 10.43 2.43
CA GLY A 48 8.61 10.22 1.00
C GLY A 48 7.35 9.40 0.71
N GLN A 49 6.57 9.84 -0.28
CA GLN A 49 5.33 9.19 -0.68
C GLN A 49 5.53 8.28 -1.89
N THR A 50 4.63 7.33 -2.06
CA THR A 50 4.65 6.28 -3.09
C THR A 50 3.23 6.15 -3.66
N PRO A 51 3.03 5.71 -4.94
CA PRO A 51 4.05 5.23 -5.89
C PRO A 51 4.77 6.35 -6.64
N ARG A 52 5.87 6.03 -7.31
CA ARG A 52 6.68 7.01 -8.03
C ARG A 52 7.26 6.46 -9.34
N ASP A 53 7.74 7.37 -10.20
CA ASP A 53 8.63 7.04 -11.31
C ASP A 53 10.02 6.70 -10.73
N ILE A 54 10.46 5.45 -10.88
CA ILE A 54 11.74 4.99 -10.32
C ILE A 54 12.95 5.35 -11.18
N ASP A 55 12.73 5.76 -12.43
CA ASP A 55 13.80 6.30 -13.31
C ASP A 55 14.08 7.77 -12.99
N SER A 56 13.13 8.46 -12.33
CA SER A 56 13.33 9.81 -11.85
C SER A 56 14.07 9.81 -10.51
N LYS A 57 15.26 10.37 -10.50
CA LYS A 57 16.04 10.54 -9.26
C LYS A 57 15.64 11.78 -8.47
N THR A 58 14.70 12.59 -8.98
CA THR A 58 14.25 13.79 -8.32
C THR A 58 13.48 13.46 -7.03
N GLY A 59 13.61 14.37 -6.06
CA GLY A 59 12.93 14.28 -4.79
C GLY A 59 13.60 15.23 -3.81
N THR A 60 12.80 16.03 -3.11
CA THR A 60 13.28 17.05 -2.18
C THR A 60 12.64 16.92 -0.80
N ASN A 61 11.97 15.81 -0.53
CA ASN A 61 11.37 15.56 0.78
C ASN A 61 12.46 15.54 1.86
N PRO A 62 12.36 16.39 2.90
CA PRO A 62 13.39 16.52 3.92
C PRO A 62 13.34 15.44 5.00
N VAL A 63 12.27 14.64 5.05
CA VAL A 63 12.10 13.60 6.08
C VAL A 63 12.82 12.35 5.63
N VAL A 64 13.88 12.01 6.36
CA VAL A 64 14.72 10.84 6.13
C VAL A 64 14.52 9.82 7.25
N PHE A 65 14.57 8.54 6.92
CA PHE A 65 14.64 7.43 7.85
C PHE A 65 15.69 6.41 7.36
N GLU A 66 16.11 5.50 8.21
CA GLU A 66 17.01 4.43 7.80
C GLU A 66 16.27 3.42 6.92
N LEU A 67 16.90 2.97 5.84
CA LEU A 67 16.34 1.89 5.03
C LEU A 67 16.23 0.61 5.87
N ALA A 68 15.13 -0.08 5.72
CA ALA A 68 14.90 -1.37 6.37
C ALA A 68 15.98 -2.39 5.96
N PRO A 69 16.28 -3.39 6.80
CA PRO A 69 17.21 -4.47 6.48
C PRO A 69 16.85 -5.16 5.16
N PRO A 70 17.78 -5.92 4.55
CA PRO A 70 17.47 -6.78 3.41
C PRO A 70 16.29 -7.73 3.72
N ALA A 71 15.48 -8.04 2.72
CA ALA A 71 14.34 -8.94 2.85
C ALA A 71 14.70 -10.30 3.50
N SER A 72 15.93 -10.80 3.25
CA SER A 72 16.46 -12.05 3.84
C SER A 72 16.55 -12.02 5.38
N ASP A 73 16.58 -10.85 5.99
CA ASP A 73 16.76 -10.62 7.42
C ASP A 73 15.47 -10.10 8.08
N MET A 74 14.34 -10.22 7.39
CA MET A 74 13.02 -9.79 7.83
C MET A 74 11.98 -10.90 7.58
N ASN A 75 10.85 -10.86 8.28
CA ASN A 75 9.74 -11.79 8.02
C ASN A 75 8.90 -11.31 6.83
N LEU A 76 8.72 -12.17 5.82
CA LEU A 76 7.63 -12.01 4.88
C LEU A 76 6.31 -12.05 5.65
N CYS A 77 5.49 -11.02 5.52
CA CYS A 77 4.21 -10.92 6.23
C CYS A 77 3.01 -10.91 5.29
N ASN A 78 3.19 -10.45 4.04
CA ASN A 78 2.11 -10.42 3.06
C ASN A 78 2.66 -10.56 1.63
N ILE A 79 1.88 -11.18 0.73
CA ILE A 79 2.04 -11.09 -0.72
C ILE A 79 0.69 -10.66 -1.28
N HIS A 80 0.68 -9.60 -2.08
CA HIS A 80 -0.48 -9.14 -2.83
C HIS A 80 -0.05 -8.58 -4.19
N PHE A 81 -1.00 -8.29 -5.04
CA PHE A 81 -0.70 -7.77 -6.37
C PHE A 81 -1.77 -6.79 -6.86
N HIS A 82 -1.33 -5.88 -7.71
CA HIS A 82 -2.15 -4.84 -8.33
C HIS A 82 -2.36 -5.14 -9.82
N LYS A 83 -3.52 -4.79 -10.38
CA LYS A 83 -3.71 -4.73 -11.84
C LYS A 83 -3.10 -3.43 -12.34
N ASN A 84 -2.22 -3.52 -13.33
CA ASN A 84 -1.24 -2.53 -13.76
C ASN A 84 -0.11 -2.30 -12.75
N ALA A 85 0.99 -1.69 -13.22
CA ALA A 85 2.07 -1.27 -12.34
C ALA A 85 1.67 0.01 -11.59
N GLU A 86 1.88 0.00 -10.27
CA GLU A 86 1.71 1.17 -9.41
C GLU A 86 2.85 2.16 -9.62
N HIS A 87 4.06 1.63 -9.71
CA HIS A 87 5.27 2.38 -10.06
C HIS A 87 5.38 2.57 -11.56
N LYS A 88 6.28 3.49 -11.97
CA LYS A 88 6.63 3.72 -13.37
C LYS A 88 8.13 3.55 -13.58
N ALA A 89 8.51 2.92 -14.69
CA ALA A 89 9.86 2.85 -15.24
C ALA A 89 9.80 2.80 -16.77
N GLU A 90 10.95 2.90 -17.46
CA GLU A 90 11.00 2.79 -18.92
C GLU A 90 10.33 1.51 -19.44
N ALA A 91 10.56 0.36 -18.78
CA ALA A 91 9.98 -0.92 -19.18
C ALA A 91 8.47 -1.06 -18.92
N PHE A 92 7.90 -0.25 -18.02
CA PHE A 92 6.47 -0.17 -17.70
C PHE A 92 6.05 1.29 -17.61
N SER A 93 5.90 1.91 -18.78
CA SER A 93 5.59 3.33 -18.93
C SER A 93 4.33 3.59 -19.76
N ILE A 94 3.67 2.56 -20.27
CA ILE A 94 2.43 2.71 -21.06
C ILE A 94 1.29 3.01 -20.06
N TYR A 95 0.76 4.24 -20.13
CA TYR A 95 -0.29 4.66 -19.22
C TYR A 95 -1.59 3.88 -19.46
N ALA A 96 -2.15 3.29 -18.42
CA ALA A 96 -3.33 2.42 -18.50
C ALA A 96 -4.68 3.18 -18.52
N GLY A 97 -4.64 4.51 -18.38
CA GLY A 97 -5.83 5.37 -18.31
C GLY A 97 -6.05 5.97 -16.93
N ASP A 98 -7.02 6.88 -16.82
CA ASP A 98 -7.20 7.72 -15.64
C ASP A 98 -7.76 6.97 -14.40
N GLY A 99 -8.22 5.73 -14.58
CA GLY A 99 -8.84 5.00 -13.49
C GLY A 99 -10.10 5.68 -12.96
N LYS A 100 -10.41 5.44 -11.69
CA LYS A 100 -11.56 6.03 -11.02
C LYS A 100 -11.09 6.87 -9.83
N ASP A 101 -11.40 8.16 -9.85
CA ASP A 101 -11.10 9.10 -8.76
C ASP A 101 -9.61 9.10 -8.32
N GLY A 102 -8.68 8.93 -9.29
CA GLY A 102 -7.24 8.86 -9.01
C GLY A 102 -6.77 7.50 -8.48
N TYR A 103 -7.58 6.47 -8.65
CA TYR A 103 -7.29 5.08 -8.31
C TYR A 103 -7.63 4.17 -9.52
N ASP A 104 -7.08 2.96 -9.59
CA ASP A 104 -7.24 2.01 -10.70
C ASP A 104 -6.63 2.47 -12.04
N SER A 105 -5.62 3.34 -12.02
CA SER A 105 -4.86 3.74 -13.21
C SER A 105 -3.61 2.87 -13.39
N GLY A 106 -2.41 3.44 -13.37
CA GLY A 106 -1.14 2.75 -13.39
C GLY A 106 -0.52 2.63 -14.77
N TYR A 107 0.44 1.72 -14.90
CA TYR A 107 1.25 1.57 -16.10
C TYR A 107 1.32 0.12 -16.56
N GLN A 108 1.49 -0.08 -17.85
CA GLN A 108 1.62 -1.40 -18.46
C GLN A 108 3.04 -1.62 -18.99
N CYS A 109 3.45 -2.88 -18.99
CA CYS A 109 4.71 -3.32 -19.57
C CYS A 109 4.76 -3.10 -21.09
N GLY A 110 5.86 -2.53 -21.60
CA GLY A 110 6.08 -2.39 -23.03
C GLY A 110 6.12 -3.73 -23.78
N ILE A 111 6.52 -4.82 -23.12
CA ILE A 111 6.50 -6.16 -23.70
C ILE A 111 5.09 -6.66 -24.02
N SER A 112 4.04 -6.12 -23.41
CA SER A 112 2.65 -6.48 -23.68
C SER A 112 2.22 -6.19 -25.12
N GLU A 113 2.84 -5.21 -25.77
CA GLU A 113 2.54 -4.85 -27.17
C GLU A 113 3.05 -5.88 -28.19
N ASN A 114 3.93 -6.80 -27.79
CA ASN A 114 4.61 -7.74 -28.68
C ASN A 114 4.33 -9.21 -28.33
N LEU A 115 3.23 -9.50 -27.65
CA LEU A 115 2.84 -10.86 -27.32
C LEU A 115 2.31 -11.61 -28.54
N THR A 116 2.65 -12.89 -28.60
CA THR A 116 2.15 -13.79 -29.66
C THR A 116 0.68 -14.17 -29.40
N ALA A 117 -0.01 -14.64 -30.45
CA ALA A 117 -1.37 -15.14 -30.31
C ALA A 117 -1.46 -16.36 -29.37
N ALA A 118 -0.39 -17.13 -29.22
CA ALA A 118 -0.32 -18.25 -28.26
C ALA A 118 -0.27 -17.74 -26.83
N GLU A 119 0.55 -16.73 -26.54
CA GLU A 119 0.67 -16.09 -25.22
C GLU A 119 -0.63 -15.38 -24.81
N LEU A 120 -1.38 -14.87 -25.78
CA LEU A 120 -2.68 -14.20 -25.57
C LEU A 120 -3.87 -15.16 -25.56
N ALA A 121 -3.66 -16.46 -25.84
CA ALA A 121 -4.74 -17.43 -25.79
C ALA A 121 -5.34 -17.52 -24.39
N ALA A 122 -6.64 -17.76 -24.30
CA ALA A 122 -7.30 -17.93 -23.01
C ALA A 122 -6.66 -19.10 -22.23
N PRO A 123 -6.42 -18.95 -20.93
CA PRO A 123 -5.88 -20.02 -20.09
C PRO A 123 -6.85 -21.21 -20.01
N ALA A 124 -6.30 -22.40 -19.72
CA ALA A 124 -7.09 -23.64 -19.66
C ALA A 124 -7.85 -23.81 -18.32
N GLY A 125 -7.43 -23.12 -17.25
CA GLY A 125 -7.96 -23.21 -15.91
C GLY A 125 -8.61 -21.93 -15.41
N ASP A 126 -9.05 -21.96 -14.17
CA ASP A 126 -9.51 -20.78 -13.47
C ASP A 126 -8.31 -19.84 -13.23
N ILE A 127 -8.58 -18.55 -13.29
CA ILE A 127 -7.61 -17.47 -13.07
C ILE A 127 -8.07 -16.60 -11.92
N CYS A 128 -7.16 -15.80 -11.38
CA CYS A 128 -7.53 -14.79 -10.40
C CYS A 128 -8.59 -13.87 -11.00
N LYS A 129 -9.57 -13.52 -10.19
CA LYS A 129 -10.70 -12.70 -10.60
C LYS A 129 -10.24 -11.35 -11.18
N GLY A 130 -10.73 -11.05 -12.36
CA GLY A 130 -10.48 -9.79 -13.06
C GLY A 130 -9.16 -9.72 -13.83
N LEU A 131 -8.41 -10.83 -13.95
CA LEU A 131 -7.21 -10.92 -14.79
C LEU A 131 -7.50 -11.62 -16.12
N GLU A 132 -6.70 -11.26 -17.12
CA GLU A 132 -6.66 -11.91 -18.44
C GLU A 132 -5.24 -11.94 -18.99
N THR A 133 -5.00 -12.76 -20.01
CA THR A 133 -3.71 -12.79 -20.70
C THR A 133 -3.44 -11.44 -21.39
N GLY A 134 -2.22 -10.96 -21.26
CA GLY A 134 -1.82 -9.62 -21.71
C GLY A 134 -1.87 -8.55 -20.63
N ASP A 135 -2.57 -8.79 -19.52
CA ASP A 135 -2.57 -7.87 -18.38
C ASP A 135 -1.16 -7.68 -17.80
N THR A 136 -0.90 -6.48 -17.35
CA THR A 136 0.23 -6.18 -16.47
C THR A 136 -0.23 -6.27 -15.02
N ILE A 137 0.59 -6.87 -14.17
CA ILE A 137 0.41 -6.86 -12.71
C ILE A 137 1.70 -6.41 -12.03
N GLU A 138 1.57 -5.77 -10.88
CA GLU A 138 2.69 -5.47 -9.97
C GLU A 138 2.51 -6.28 -8.69
N VAL A 139 3.48 -7.12 -8.37
CA VAL A 139 3.47 -7.99 -7.19
C VAL A 139 4.34 -7.39 -6.09
N HIS A 140 3.83 -7.38 -4.89
CA HIS A 140 4.49 -6.91 -3.67
C HIS A 140 4.73 -8.06 -2.69
N TRP A 141 5.99 -8.28 -2.32
CA TRP A 141 6.39 -9.12 -1.20
C TRP A 141 6.72 -8.21 -0.03
N VAL A 142 5.79 -8.12 0.91
CA VAL A 142 5.93 -7.22 2.08
C VAL A 142 6.64 -7.94 3.20
N HIS A 143 7.70 -7.33 3.70
CA HIS A 143 8.52 -7.81 4.81
C HIS A 143 8.44 -6.85 5.99
N THR A 144 8.54 -7.40 7.19
CA THR A 144 8.47 -6.66 8.45
C THR A 144 9.58 -7.10 9.41
N SER A 145 10.05 -6.18 10.24
CA SER A 145 10.96 -6.50 11.36
C SER A 145 10.24 -7.14 12.55
N CYS A 146 8.89 -7.21 12.53
CA CYS A 146 8.13 -7.92 13.55
C CYS A 146 8.28 -9.45 13.45
N ASP A 147 8.27 -10.13 14.58
CA ASP A 147 8.15 -11.60 14.65
C ASP A 147 6.66 -11.98 14.51
N VAL A 148 6.22 -12.13 13.27
CA VAL A 148 4.84 -12.45 12.90
C VAL A 148 4.80 -13.51 11.80
N ALA A 149 3.71 -14.25 11.72
CA ALA A 149 3.45 -15.16 10.62
C ALA A 149 2.80 -14.46 9.42
N PRO A 150 3.05 -14.92 8.18
CA PRO A 150 2.37 -14.43 7.00
C PRO A 150 0.85 -14.58 7.08
N GLY A 151 0.12 -13.59 6.59
CA GLY A 151 -1.34 -13.58 6.63
C GLY A 151 -1.97 -12.49 5.75
N PRO A 152 -3.31 -12.36 5.79
CA PRO A 152 -4.05 -11.46 4.92
C PRO A 152 -3.83 -9.99 5.28
N GLY A 153 -3.62 -9.18 4.24
CA GLY A 153 -3.49 -7.73 4.31
C GLY A 153 -2.29 -7.24 5.11
N LEU A 154 -2.04 -5.95 5.09
CA LEU A 154 -0.90 -5.32 5.78
C LEU A 154 -1.00 -5.38 7.33
N GLY A 155 -2.18 -5.65 7.88
CA GLY A 155 -2.35 -5.89 9.32
C GLY A 155 -1.53 -7.08 9.83
N SER A 156 -1.26 -8.08 8.99
CA SER A 156 -0.39 -9.22 9.31
C SER A 156 1.08 -8.86 9.51
N CYS A 157 1.50 -7.67 9.07
CA CYS A 157 2.86 -7.17 9.26
C CYS A 157 3.10 -6.53 10.63
N LEU A 158 2.07 -6.46 11.48
CA LEU A 158 2.08 -5.80 12.78
C LEU A 158 1.62 -6.76 13.88
N SER A 159 1.89 -6.42 15.13
CA SER A 159 1.28 -7.02 16.31
C SER A 159 1.18 -5.99 17.43
N ASP A 160 0.42 -6.29 18.48
CA ASP A 160 0.31 -5.40 19.66
C ASP A 160 1.69 -5.14 20.30
N ALA A 161 2.58 -6.10 20.23
CA ALA A 161 3.94 -6.00 20.76
C ALA A 161 4.91 -5.30 19.79
N CYS A 162 4.53 -5.15 18.50
CA CYS A 162 5.34 -4.60 17.43
C CYS A 162 4.46 -3.78 16.50
N ALA A 163 4.08 -2.57 16.96
CA ALA A 163 3.12 -1.72 16.27
C ALA A 163 3.77 -0.71 15.29
N ASN A 164 5.08 -0.58 15.31
CA ASN A 164 5.83 0.34 14.45
C ASN A 164 7.12 -0.32 13.93
N PRO A 165 7.01 -1.35 13.08
CA PRO A 165 8.17 -2.04 12.52
C PRO A 165 8.84 -1.25 11.40
N ASP A 166 10.04 -1.67 11.05
CA ASP A 166 10.56 -1.43 9.72
C ASP A 166 9.77 -2.27 8.72
N LEU A 167 9.36 -1.65 7.64
CA LEU A 167 8.67 -2.30 6.51
C LEU A 167 9.53 -2.21 5.25
N ARG A 168 9.60 -3.31 4.51
CA ARG A 168 10.25 -3.39 3.21
C ARG A 168 9.32 -4.06 2.21
N VAL A 169 9.23 -3.51 1.01
CA VAL A 169 8.46 -4.10 -0.09
C VAL A 169 9.39 -4.39 -1.26
N GLU A 170 9.55 -5.67 -1.54
CA GLU A 170 10.18 -6.14 -2.78
C GLU A 170 9.11 -6.16 -3.87
N THR A 171 9.42 -5.59 -5.04
CA THR A 171 8.42 -5.35 -6.08
C THR A 171 8.91 -5.84 -7.43
N GLN A 172 8.00 -6.49 -8.17
CA GLN A 172 8.22 -6.91 -9.56
C GLN A 172 6.96 -6.70 -10.40
N VAL A 173 7.16 -6.16 -11.60
CA VAL A 173 6.11 -6.00 -12.60
C VAL A 173 6.16 -7.15 -13.61
N PHE A 174 5.00 -7.76 -13.87
CA PHE A 174 4.87 -8.87 -14.80
C PHE A 174 3.83 -8.57 -15.89
N THR A 175 4.04 -9.16 -17.06
CA THR A 175 2.99 -9.35 -18.08
C THR A 175 2.50 -10.79 -18.01
N LEU A 176 1.20 -10.97 -17.88
CA LEU A 176 0.56 -12.29 -17.81
C LEU A 176 0.45 -12.92 -19.20
N VAL A 177 0.96 -14.13 -19.33
CA VAL A 177 0.96 -14.88 -20.60
C VAL A 177 0.46 -16.31 -20.38
N ASN A 178 -0.13 -16.90 -21.40
CA ASN A 178 -0.44 -18.33 -21.41
C ASN A 178 0.74 -19.09 -22.03
N ASP A 179 1.82 -19.21 -21.25
CA ASP A 179 3.06 -19.91 -21.65
C ASP A 179 3.68 -20.58 -20.44
N SER A 180 3.70 -21.91 -20.43
CA SER A 180 4.31 -22.70 -19.36
C SER A 180 5.84 -22.59 -19.28
N ASN A 181 6.53 -21.91 -20.21
CA ASN A 181 7.94 -21.59 -20.12
C ASN A 181 8.20 -20.22 -19.47
N ALA A 182 7.16 -19.44 -19.22
CA ALA A 182 7.25 -18.21 -18.44
C ALA A 182 7.49 -18.54 -16.95
N LEU A 183 7.69 -17.51 -16.12
CA LEU A 183 7.89 -17.71 -14.69
C LEU A 183 6.65 -18.36 -14.05
N ASP A 184 6.89 -19.28 -13.12
CA ASP A 184 5.85 -19.91 -12.30
C ASP A 184 5.70 -19.13 -10.98
N PHE A 185 4.50 -18.61 -10.72
CA PHE A 185 4.24 -17.83 -9.50
C PHE A 185 4.37 -18.69 -8.23
N ASN A 186 4.14 -20.01 -8.32
CA ASN A 186 4.31 -20.90 -7.17
C ASN A 186 5.78 -20.99 -6.71
N ASP A 187 6.74 -20.71 -7.58
CA ASP A 187 8.16 -20.65 -7.22
C ASP A 187 8.56 -19.29 -6.60
N LEU A 188 7.71 -18.28 -6.75
CA LEU A 188 7.89 -16.93 -6.20
C LEU A 188 7.02 -16.68 -4.96
N SER A 189 6.16 -17.63 -4.60
CA SER A 189 5.21 -17.50 -3.51
C SER A 189 5.73 -18.10 -2.20
N TYR A 190 4.96 -17.91 -1.14
CA TYR A 190 5.22 -18.49 0.17
C TYR A 190 4.59 -19.90 0.29
N SER A 191 5.34 -20.82 0.85
CA SER A 191 4.95 -22.24 1.05
C SER A 191 5.36 -22.75 2.43
N ASN A 192 5.13 -21.96 3.47
CA ASN A 192 5.56 -22.23 4.86
C ASN A 192 7.09 -22.40 5.02
N ASN A 193 7.88 -21.89 4.08
CA ASN A 193 9.33 -21.97 4.20
C ASN A 193 9.89 -20.85 5.09
N GLN A 194 10.93 -21.21 5.82
CA GLN A 194 11.72 -20.30 6.63
C GLN A 194 13.20 -20.42 6.26
N VAL A 195 13.89 -19.29 6.23
CA VAL A 195 15.34 -19.22 6.01
C VAL A 195 15.93 -18.41 7.16
N ASN A 196 16.90 -18.97 7.86
CA ASN A 196 17.53 -18.33 9.03
C ASN A 196 16.54 -17.91 10.14
N GLY A 197 15.39 -18.57 10.24
CA GLY A 197 14.35 -18.27 11.22
C GLY A 197 13.30 -17.25 10.75
N PHE A 198 13.45 -16.66 9.56
CA PHE A 198 12.49 -15.72 8.97
C PHE A 198 11.58 -16.43 7.97
N HIS A 199 10.30 -16.09 7.98
CA HIS A 199 9.37 -16.46 6.89
C HIS A 199 9.84 -15.81 5.59
N GLN A 200 9.91 -16.60 4.51
CA GLN A 200 10.42 -16.13 3.21
C GLN A 200 9.58 -16.67 2.06
N ALA A 201 9.47 -15.92 0.95
CA ALA A 201 9.07 -16.49 -0.32
C ALA A 201 10.09 -17.57 -0.75
N LYS A 202 9.71 -18.52 -1.60
CA LYS A 202 10.65 -19.53 -2.12
C LYS A 202 11.81 -18.88 -2.88
N ALA A 203 11.50 -17.88 -3.70
CA ALA A 203 12.45 -17.01 -4.37
C ALA A 203 11.83 -15.63 -4.60
N LEU A 204 12.66 -14.65 -4.89
CA LEU A 204 12.28 -13.39 -5.50
C LEU A 204 12.72 -13.40 -6.97
N PRO A 205 12.06 -12.65 -7.87
CA PRO A 205 12.44 -12.60 -9.27
C PRO A 205 13.87 -12.14 -9.47
N GLU A 206 14.58 -12.81 -10.37
CA GLU A 206 15.96 -12.53 -10.76
C GLU A 206 16.03 -12.09 -12.23
N ASN A 207 17.15 -11.48 -12.63
CA ASN A 207 17.42 -11.06 -14.01
C ASN A 207 16.45 -10.01 -14.58
N THR A 208 15.82 -9.21 -13.70
CA THR A 208 14.93 -8.11 -14.06
C THR A 208 15.51 -6.72 -13.71
N GLY A 209 16.84 -6.63 -13.68
CA GLY A 209 17.61 -5.45 -13.32
C GLY A 209 17.91 -5.37 -11.82
N LEU A 210 18.81 -4.50 -11.45
CA LEU A 210 19.07 -4.18 -10.04
C LEU A 210 17.89 -3.40 -9.50
N PRO A 211 17.33 -3.81 -8.36
CA PRO A 211 16.23 -3.05 -7.74
C PRO A 211 16.64 -1.62 -7.42
N VAL A 212 15.73 -0.69 -7.65
CA VAL A 212 15.85 0.69 -7.21
C VAL A 212 15.29 0.78 -5.80
N GLU A 213 16.15 1.13 -4.84
CA GLU A 213 15.76 1.25 -3.43
C GLU A 213 15.52 2.71 -3.07
N PHE A 214 14.46 2.98 -2.33
CA PHE A 214 14.15 4.33 -1.85
C PHE A 214 13.24 4.33 -0.63
N MET A 215 13.26 5.45 0.09
CA MET A 215 12.33 5.75 1.18
C MET A 215 10.98 6.17 0.60
N GLY A 216 9.94 5.47 0.97
CA GLY A 216 8.57 5.73 0.52
C GLY A 216 7.57 5.49 1.63
N SER A 217 6.32 5.26 1.25
CA SER A 217 5.20 5.03 2.15
C SER A 217 4.35 3.85 1.69
N THR A 218 3.40 3.42 2.52
CA THR A 218 2.33 2.53 2.04
C THR A 218 1.48 3.26 1.01
N THR A 219 0.84 2.48 0.12
CA THR A 219 -0.10 2.95 -0.89
C THR A 219 -1.53 2.57 -0.50
N GLY A 220 -2.51 2.95 -1.30
CA GLY A 220 -3.91 2.59 -1.10
C GLY A 220 -4.88 3.69 -1.52
N PRO A 221 -6.18 3.37 -1.65
CA PRO A 221 -7.19 4.26 -2.21
C PRO A 221 -7.50 5.49 -1.35
N SER A 222 -7.09 5.47 -0.08
CA SER A 222 -7.31 6.59 0.85
C SER A 222 -6.22 7.67 0.76
N TYR A 223 -5.16 7.45 0.00
CA TYR A 223 -4.03 8.36 -0.08
C TYR A 223 -3.95 9.05 -1.44
N SER A 224 -3.46 10.28 -1.41
CA SER A 224 -3.23 11.13 -2.58
C SER A 224 -2.06 12.08 -2.30
N GLU A 225 -1.75 13.01 -3.20
CA GLU A 225 -0.80 14.09 -2.91
C GLU A 225 -1.32 15.11 -1.88
N GLN A 226 -2.62 15.10 -1.57
CA GLN A 226 -3.25 15.92 -0.54
C GLN A 226 -3.40 15.17 0.79
N ILE A 227 -3.39 13.84 0.77
CA ILE A 227 -3.57 12.98 1.95
C ILE A 227 -2.43 11.97 1.99
N CYS A 228 -1.35 12.31 2.69
CA CYS A 228 -0.18 11.46 2.80
C CYS A 228 -0.43 10.20 3.62
N SER A 229 0.20 9.09 3.22
CA SER A 229 0.33 7.92 4.08
C SER A 229 1.34 8.20 5.20
N PRO A 230 1.00 7.90 6.46
CA PRO A 230 1.90 8.08 7.60
C PRO A 230 2.89 6.93 7.78
N LEU A 231 2.69 5.78 7.11
CA LEU A 231 3.50 4.58 7.30
C LEU A 231 4.70 4.58 6.35
N GLN A 232 5.89 4.58 6.93
CA GLN A 232 7.16 4.55 6.21
C GLN A 232 7.45 3.14 5.70
N VAL A 233 7.96 3.05 4.47
CA VAL A 233 8.31 1.80 3.80
C VAL A 233 9.59 1.98 2.99
N THR A 234 10.51 1.04 3.12
CA THR A 234 11.61 0.90 2.16
C THR A 234 11.10 0.14 0.94
N TRP A 235 11.06 0.78 -0.20
CA TRP A 235 10.74 0.16 -1.47
C TRP A 235 12.00 -0.37 -2.15
N SER A 236 11.84 -1.49 -2.84
CA SER A 236 12.87 -2.17 -3.64
C SER A 236 12.19 -2.64 -4.92
N VAL A 237 12.22 -1.81 -5.97
CA VAL A 237 11.44 -1.99 -7.20
C VAL A 237 12.35 -2.39 -8.35
N ARG A 238 12.10 -3.55 -8.97
CA ARG A 238 12.85 -4.04 -10.12
C ARG A 238 12.43 -3.28 -11.37
N PRO A 239 13.41 -2.74 -12.16
CA PRO A 239 13.11 -1.81 -13.24
C PRO A 239 12.64 -2.46 -14.55
N GLN A 240 12.66 -3.79 -14.67
CA GLN A 240 12.29 -4.49 -15.89
C GLN A 240 11.09 -5.39 -15.69
N CYS A 241 10.26 -5.53 -16.73
CA CYS A 241 9.16 -6.49 -16.73
C CYS A 241 9.65 -7.91 -16.98
N ALA A 242 8.88 -8.89 -16.48
CA ALA A 242 9.04 -10.30 -16.82
C ALA A 242 7.69 -10.90 -17.28
N LYS A 243 7.74 -12.02 -17.98
CA LYS A 243 6.53 -12.80 -18.33
C LYS A 243 6.24 -13.79 -17.20
N LEU A 244 4.96 -13.88 -16.82
CA LEU A 244 4.46 -14.80 -15.79
C LEU A 244 3.34 -15.66 -16.40
N ASP A 245 3.40 -16.98 -16.17
CA ASP A 245 2.32 -17.88 -16.60
C ASP A 245 1.05 -17.62 -15.78
N ILE A 246 0.00 -17.15 -16.44
CA ILE A 246 -1.28 -16.79 -15.84
C ILE A 246 -1.95 -17.99 -15.14
N ASN A 247 -1.70 -19.22 -15.60
CA ASN A 247 -2.25 -20.41 -14.97
C ASN A 247 -1.69 -20.64 -13.58
N THR A 248 -0.44 -20.25 -13.33
CA THR A 248 0.24 -20.46 -12.06
C THR A 248 -0.21 -19.48 -10.99
N ILE A 249 -0.41 -18.19 -11.33
CA ILE A 249 -0.99 -17.23 -10.40
C ILE A 249 -2.48 -17.53 -10.19
N GLY A 250 -3.20 -17.99 -11.23
CA GLY A 250 -4.59 -18.46 -11.10
C GLY A 250 -4.72 -19.56 -10.04
N LYS A 251 -3.86 -20.56 -10.11
CA LYS A 251 -3.82 -21.63 -9.11
C LYS A 251 -3.47 -21.13 -7.71
N TRP A 252 -2.57 -20.16 -7.59
CA TRP A 252 -2.23 -19.55 -6.31
C TRP A 252 -3.43 -18.81 -5.70
N CYS A 253 -4.23 -18.11 -6.50
CA CYS A 253 -5.44 -17.42 -6.06
C CYS A 253 -6.54 -18.36 -5.52
N GLU A 254 -6.54 -19.65 -5.88
CA GLU A 254 -7.50 -20.62 -5.35
C GLU A 254 -7.32 -20.85 -3.84
N SER A 255 -6.06 -20.79 -3.36
CA SER A 255 -5.74 -21.01 -1.95
C SER A 255 -4.34 -20.51 -1.61
N ASN A 256 -4.27 -19.44 -0.81
CA ASN A 256 -3.04 -18.94 -0.23
C ASN A 256 -3.31 -18.38 1.18
N VAL A 257 -2.28 -18.23 2.00
CA VAL A 257 -2.41 -17.75 3.39
C VAL A 257 -2.75 -16.27 3.49
N PHE A 258 -2.64 -15.54 2.38
CA PHE A 258 -2.89 -14.11 2.29
C PHE A 258 -4.34 -13.78 1.93
N GLU A 259 -5.16 -14.81 1.62
CA GLU A 259 -6.56 -14.68 1.16
C GLU A 259 -6.70 -13.81 -0.10
N GLU A 260 -5.67 -13.79 -0.95
CA GLU A 260 -5.66 -13.06 -2.21
C GLU A 260 -6.35 -13.87 -3.31
N ASP A 261 -7.42 -13.34 -3.89
CA ASP A 261 -8.22 -13.97 -4.96
C ASP A 261 -8.45 -13.05 -6.16
N HIS A 262 -8.02 -11.80 -6.08
CA HIS A 262 -8.16 -10.79 -7.13
C HIS A 262 -7.05 -9.73 -7.06
N ALA A 263 -6.85 -8.99 -8.14
CA ALA A 263 -5.92 -7.87 -8.19
C ALA A 263 -6.48 -6.65 -7.46
N HIS A 264 -5.64 -5.97 -6.69
CA HIS A 264 -5.95 -4.65 -6.15
C HIS A 264 -5.83 -3.57 -7.23
N GLY A 265 -6.49 -2.43 -7.01
CA GLY A 265 -6.29 -1.25 -7.81
C GLY A 265 -5.02 -0.49 -7.39
N VAL A 266 -4.56 0.42 -8.24
CA VAL A 266 -3.34 1.20 -8.00
C VAL A 266 -3.67 2.64 -7.63
N ARG A 267 -2.89 3.21 -6.71
CA ARG A 267 -2.90 4.64 -6.39
C ARG A 267 -2.27 5.41 -7.55
N ALA A 268 -2.77 6.63 -7.83
CA ALA A 268 -2.13 7.53 -8.78
C ALA A 268 -0.68 7.83 -8.39
N LEU A 269 0.18 7.95 -9.41
CA LEU A 269 1.60 8.28 -9.26
C LEU A 269 1.77 9.61 -8.53
N VAL A 270 2.66 9.65 -7.57
CA VAL A 270 3.10 10.89 -6.89
C VAL A 270 4.12 11.59 -7.78
N THR A 271 3.87 12.85 -8.10
CA THR A 271 4.67 13.63 -9.04
C THR A 271 5.30 14.87 -8.42
N ASP A 272 4.76 15.38 -7.31
CA ASP A 272 5.33 16.54 -6.63
C ASP A 272 6.65 16.17 -5.94
N GLU A 273 7.75 16.76 -6.38
CA GLU A 273 9.10 16.47 -5.89
C GLU A 273 9.26 16.69 -4.37
N ARG A 274 8.44 17.55 -3.76
CA ARG A 274 8.46 17.79 -2.30
C ARG A 274 7.93 16.59 -1.50
N LEU A 275 7.14 15.73 -2.16
CA LEU A 275 6.62 14.50 -1.58
C LEU A 275 7.53 13.30 -1.83
N LEU A 276 8.50 13.40 -2.72
CA LEU A 276 9.38 12.30 -3.10
C LEU A 276 10.71 12.36 -2.34
N SER A 277 11.18 11.24 -1.83
CA SER A 277 12.55 11.11 -1.35
C SER A 277 13.54 11.11 -2.54
N PRO A 278 14.78 11.60 -2.39
CA PRO A 278 15.79 11.40 -3.42
C PRO A 278 16.09 9.91 -3.63
N ILE A 279 16.45 9.53 -4.87
CA ILE A 279 17.00 8.22 -5.23
C ILE A 279 18.48 8.41 -5.55
N GLU A 280 19.37 7.64 -4.91
CA GLU A 280 20.84 7.69 -5.12
C GLU A 280 21.31 6.97 -6.39
#